data_49822d4148bcda63b258c3f4592b0ddc
#
_entry.id   49822d4148bcda63b258c3f4592b0ddc
#
_cell.length_a   1.000
_cell.length_b   1.000
_cell.length_c   1.000
_cell.angle_alpha   90.00
_cell.angle_beta   90.00
_cell.angle_gamma   90.00
#
_symmetry.space_group_name_H-M   'P 1'
#
loop_
_entity.id
_entity.type
_entity.pdbx_description
1 polymer ?
#
loop_
_entity_poly.entity_id
_entity_poly.type
_entity_poly.pdbx_seq_one_letter_code
_entity_poly.pdbx_strand_id
1 'polypeptide(L)'
;ICDRGHQYETTVGNRTINNRGCPYCAGKKLLRGYNDFETWCKENGRLDLLDEWNYERNNGVKPSEILHGGAGKKYWWKGPCGHEWDAVISSRIRVRQGKTKLVKSAGCPYCSNPPKRILVGYNDLASWCQINQRENLLTEWDYEKNEILPTEVTFASGKYVWWKCSKNHEWRTQVHNRTVGKKTNCPRTQTSFPEQAVAFYLRKEYDILQRYRIKGQEVDIFIPQFSIAIEYDGLLWHSSKKKIKQDLEKTRKLVKEGIKLIRLKETKDNMSINNGKEEYVIEFVALNGKYITTEFEW
;
A
#
# COMPACT_ATOMS: atom_id res chain seq x y z
N ILE A 1 -26.06 -48.09 9.05
CA ILE A 1 -25.50 -47.33 10.21
C ILE A 1 -23.99 -47.28 10.04
N CYS A 2 -23.37 -46.14 10.33
CA CYS A 2 -21.91 -46.00 10.34
C CYS A 2 -21.33 -46.19 11.77
N ASP A 3 -20.00 -46.23 11.90
CA ASP A 3 -19.28 -46.40 13.19
C ASP A 3 -19.58 -45.30 14.23
N ARG A 4 -20.13 -44.14 13.77
CA ARG A 4 -20.58 -43.05 14.64
C ARG A 4 -22.08 -43.11 14.94
N GLY A 5 -22.76 -44.21 14.57
CA GLY A 5 -24.19 -44.42 14.83
C GLY A 5 -25.16 -43.71 13.88
N HIS A 6 -24.67 -43.01 12.83
CA HIS A 6 -25.58 -42.31 11.90
C HIS A 6 -26.29 -43.30 11.01
N GLN A 7 -27.61 -43.18 10.97
CA GLN A 7 -28.49 -43.95 10.06
C GLN A 7 -28.64 -43.14 8.75
N TYR A 8 -28.47 -43.83 7.62
CA TYR A 8 -28.63 -43.21 6.29
C TYR A 8 -28.97 -44.22 5.21
N GLU A 9 -29.63 -43.78 4.18
CA GLU A 9 -29.93 -44.57 2.99
C GLU A 9 -28.92 -44.27 1.90
N THR A 10 -28.49 -45.31 1.21
CA THR A 10 -27.61 -45.24 0.05
C THR A 10 -27.75 -46.49 -0.79
N THR A 11 -27.40 -46.43 -2.08
CA THR A 11 -27.45 -47.58 -2.97
C THR A 11 -26.31 -48.55 -2.64
N VAL A 12 -26.54 -49.83 -2.89
CA VAL A 12 -25.54 -50.92 -2.73
C VAL A 12 -24.27 -50.55 -3.54
N GLY A 13 -24.44 -50.13 -4.79
CA GLY A 13 -23.31 -49.74 -5.64
C GLY A 13 -22.45 -48.60 -5.06
N ASN A 14 -23.06 -47.66 -4.36
CA ASN A 14 -22.29 -46.60 -3.67
C ASN A 14 -21.42 -47.17 -2.54
N ARG A 15 -21.87 -48.23 -1.88
CA ARG A 15 -21.07 -48.86 -0.80
C ARG A 15 -20.03 -49.84 -1.34
N THR A 16 -20.32 -50.58 -2.38
CA THR A 16 -19.47 -51.67 -2.88
C THR A 16 -18.51 -51.18 -3.97
N ILE A 17 -19.02 -50.55 -5.02
CA ILE A 17 -18.23 -50.11 -6.18
C ILE A 17 -17.55 -48.77 -5.92
N ASN A 18 -18.29 -47.79 -5.40
CA ASN A 18 -17.82 -46.44 -5.22
C ASN A 18 -17.16 -46.17 -3.86
N ASN A 19 -17.17 -47.18 -2.96
CA ASN A 19 -16.62 -47.13 -1.60
C ASN A 19 -17.02 -45.85 -0.80
N ARG A 20 -18.25 -45.36 -1.02
CA ARG A 20 -18.74 -44.15 -0.36
C ARG A 20 -19.20 -44.45 1.05
N GLY A 21 -18.64 -43.71 2.02
CA GLY A 21 -19.01 -43.75 3.42
C GLY A 21 -20.31 -43.02 3.76
N CYS A 22 -20.51 -42.81 5.06
CA CYS A 22 -21.63 -42.05 5.59
C CYS A 22 -21.67 -40.60 5.04
N PRO A 23 -22.78 -40.15 4.46
CA PRO A 23 -22.90 -38.83 3.89
C PRO A 23 -22.84 -37.69 4.94
N TYR A 24 -23.23 -37.98 6.18
CA TYR A 24 -23.14 -37.05 7.30
C TYR A 24 -21.70 -36.88 7.77
N CYS A 25 -20.96 -37.96 7.97
CA CYS A 25 -19.54 -37.95 8.30
C CYS A 25 -18.70 -37.28 7.20
N ALA A 26 -19.10 -37.44 5.94
CA ALA A 26 -18.46 -36.86 4.78
C ALA A 26 -18.86 -35.37 4.53
N GLY A 27 -19.71 -34.80 5.37
CA GLY A 27 -20.20 -33.41 5.21
C GLY A 27 -21.00 -33.16 3.92
N LYS A 28 -21.63 -34.21 3.34
CA LYS A 28 -22.43 -34.11 2.10
C LYS A 28 -23.93 -33.93 2.37
N LYS A 29 -24.41 -34.40 3.51
CA LYS A 29 -25.76 -34.18 3.98
C LYS A 29 -25.74 -33.54 5.36
N LEU A 30 -26.68 -32.65 5.60
CA LEU A 30 -26.83 -31.99 6.89
C LEU A 30 -27.42 -32.96 7.91
N LEU A 31 -26.83 -33.01 9.08
CA LEU A 31 -27.37 -33.61 10.27
C LEU A 31 -27.29 -32.58 11.41
N ARG A 32 -28.43 -32.06 11.83
CA ARG A 32 -28.53 -31.07 12.90
C ARG A 32 -27.98 -31.66 14.20
N GLY A 33 -27.24 -30.86 14.95
CA GLY A 33 -26.55 -31.27 16.16
C GLY A 33 -25.27 -32.08 15.94
N TYR A 34 -24.82 -32.23 14.67
CA TYR A 34 -23.59 -32.94 14.33
C TYR A 34 -22.67 -32.17 13.39
N ASN A 35 -23.12 -31.83 12.19
CA ASN A 35 -22.28 -31.21 11.18
C ASN A 35 -22.83 -29.88 10.65
N ASP A 36 -23.83 -29.34 11.32
CA ASP A 36 -24.35 -28.01 11.05
C ASP A 36 -23.41 -26.93 11.57
N PHE A 37 -23.62 -25.71 11.06
CA PHE A 37 -22.72 -24.58 11.37
C PHE A 37 -22.86 -24.10 12.82
N GLU A 38 -24.04 -24.17 13.42
CA GLU A 38 -24.23 -23.80 14.82
C GLU A 38 -23.45 -24.74 15.77
N THR A 39 -23.59 -26.04 15.57
CA THR A 39 -22.87 -27.07 16.33
C THR A 39 -21.36 -26.88 16.17
N TRP A 40 -20.89 -26.68 14.93
CA TRP A 40 -19.48 -26.41 14.69
C TRP A 40 -18.98 -25.16 15.44
N CYS A 41 -19.73 -24.08 15.46
CA CYS A 41 -19.38 -22.86 16.19
C CYS A 41 -19.24 -23.10 17.69
N LYS A 42 -20.18 -23.86 18.27
CA LYS A 42 -20.16 -24.23 19.71
C LYS A 42 -18.92 -25.07 20.05
N GLU A 43 -18.64 -26.09 19.27
CA GLU A 43 -17.51 -27.02 19.47
C GLU A 43 -16.14 -26.35 19.27
N ASN A 44 -16.06 -25.36 18.41
CA ASN A 44 -14.81 -24.66 18.08
C ASN A 44 -14.66 -23.29 18.78
N GLY A 45 -15.53 -22.96 19.75
CA GLY A 45 -15.46 -21.70 20.52
C GLY A 45 -15.68 -20.45 19.67
N ARG A 46 -16.47 -20.57 18.59
CA ARG A 46 -16.72 -19.50 17.64
C ARG A 46 -18.15 -18.95 17.73
N LEU A 47 -18.61 -18.68 18.95
CA LEU A 47 -19.90 -18.07 19.21
C LEU A 47 -20.02 -16.68 18.55
N ASP A 48 -18.89 -15.97 18.42
CA ASP A 48 -18.78 -14.71 17.69
C ASP A 48 -19.42 -14.76 16.29
N LEU A 49 -19.37 -15.90 15.61
CA LEU A 49 -19.98 -16.06 14.28
C LEU A 49 -21.49 -16.23 14.34
N LEU A 50 -22.01 -16.74 15.45
CA LEU A 50 -23.48 -16.83 15.65
C LEU A 50 -24.05 -15.45 16.00
N ASP A 51 -23.31 -14.67 16.79
CA ASP A 51 -23.70 -13.29 17.13
C ASP A 51 -23.69 -12.36 15.91
N GLU A 52 -22.76 -12.60 14.97
CA GLU A 52 -22.67 -11.86 13.70
C GLU A 52 -23.64 -12.36 12.64
N TRP A 53 -24.41 -13.44 12.86
CA TRP A 53 -25.33 -13.99 11.88
C TRP A 53 -26.53 -13.08 11.67
N ASN A 54 -26.72 -12.57 10.46
CA ASN A 54 -27.86 -11.68 10.14
C ASN A 54 -29.10 -12.49 9.78
N TYR A 55 -29.94 -12.79 10.75
CA TYR A 55 -31.17 -13.59 10.54
C TYR A 55 -32.13 -12.96 9.54
N GLU A 56 -32.30 -11.65 9.59
CA GLU A 56 -33.21 -10.92 8.73
C GLU A 56 -32.81 -11.03 7.25
N ARG A 57 -31.55 -10.69 6.94
CA ARG A 57 -31.05 -10.75 5.56
C ARG A 57 -30.80 -12.17 5.05
N ASN A 58 -30.75 -13.14 5.92
CA ASN A 58 -30.69 -14.56 5.58
C ASN A 58 -32.10 -15.18 5.48
N ASN A 59 -33.15 -14.37 5.41
CA ASN A 59 -34.55 -14.82 5.27
C ASN A 59 -34.95 -15.84 6.37
N GLY A 60 -34.51 -15.63 7.59
CA GLY A 60 -34.79 -16.49 8.73
C GLY A 60 -34.05 -17.83 8.77
N VAL A 61 -33.19 -18.11 7.80
CA VAL A 61 -32.37 -19.34 7.78
C VAL A 61 -31.45 -19.36 9.01
N LYS A 62 -31.50 -20.47 9.76
CA LYS A 62 -30.69 -20.63 11.00
C LYS A 62 -29.34 -21.29 10.72
N PRO A 63 -28.30 -20.99 11.50
CA PRO A 63 -27.01 -21.68 11.43
C PRO A 63 -27.11 -23.21 11.56
N SER A 64 -28.07 -23.72 12.35
CA SER A 64 -28.35 -25.16 12.50
C SER A 64 -28.96 -25.82 11.25
N GLU A 65 -29.32 -25.03 10.25
CA GLU A 65 -29.96 -25.51 8.98
C GLU A 65 -28.95 -25.57 7.83
N ILE A 66 -27.69 -25.29 8.09
CA ILE A 66 -26.64 -25.27 7.06
C ILE A 66 -25.39 -26.03 7.48
N LEU A 67 -24.73 -26.67 6.52
CA LEU A 67 -23.46 -27.33 6.74
C LEU A 67 -22.35 -26.33 7.06
N HIS A 68 -21.51 -26.59 8.08
CA HIS A 68 -20.38 -25.74 8.43
C HIS A 68 -19.35 -25.60 7.28
N GLY A 69 -19.22 -26.61 6.43
CA GLY A 69 -18.34 -26.56 5.25
C GLY A 69 -18.86 -25.67 4.12
N GLY A 70 -20.13 -25.33 4.16
CA GLY A 70 -20.88 -24.45 3.25
C GLY A 70 -20.52 -24.61 1.77
N ALA A 71 -21.45 -25.01 0.92
CA ALA A 71 -21.24 -25.26 -0.50
C ALA A 71 -20.97 -23.98 -1.34
N GLY A 72 -20.13 -23.06 -0.84
CA GLY A 72 -19.84 -21.81 -1.54
C GLY A 72 -20.97 -20.77 -1.50
N LYS A 73 -22.10 -21.08 -0.89
CA LYS A 73 -23.21 -20.13 -0.73
C LYS A 73 -22.80 -19.00 0.20
N LYS A 74 -23.09 -17.76 -0.17
CA LYS A 74 -22.88 -16.58 0.65
C LYS A 74 -24.05 -16.38 1.59
N TYR A 75 -23.74 -15.95 2.80
CA TYR A 75 -24.68 -15.56 3.83
C TYR A 75 -24.36 -14.15 4.32
N TRP A 76 -25.36 -13.48 4.85
CA TRP A 76 -25.23 -12.14 5.39
C TRP A 76 -24.80 -12.18 6.84
N TRP A 77 -23.90 -11.26 7.15
CA TRP A 77 -23.29 -11.07 8.46
C TRP A 77 -23.47 -9.62 8.90
N LYS A 78 -23.63 -9.41 10.19
CA LYS A 78 -23.69 -8.09 10.82
C LYS A 78 -22.70 -8.05 11.95
N GLY A 79 -21.63 -7.25 11.82
CA GLY A 79 -20.58 -7.16 12.84
C GLY A 79 -20.97 -6.23 14.00
N PRO A 80 -20.20 -6.26 15.10
CA PRO A 80 -20.40 -5.35 16.23
C PRO A 80 -20.22 -3.87 15.84
N CYS A 81 -19.59 -3.59 14.72
CA CYS A 81 -19.46 -2.25 14.12
C CYS A 81 -20.74 -1.77 13.41
N GLY A 82 -21.81 -2.58 13.38
CA GLY A 82 -23.06 -2.27 12.71
C GLY A 82 -23.08 -2.50 11.17
N HIS A 83 -21.91 -2.71 10.55
CA HIS A 83 -21.86 -2.98 9.12
C HIS A 83 -22.38 -4.37 8.78
N GLU A 84 -23.02 -4.45 7.62
CA GLU A 84 -23.56 -5.68 7.07
C GLU A 84 -22.82 -6.05 5.77
N TRP A 85 -22.50 -7.33 5.61
CA TRP A 85 -21.83 -7.84 4.40
C TRP A 85 -22.19 -9.28 4.11
N ASP A 86 -21.99 -9.70 2.87
CA ASP A 86 -22.12 -11.09 2.45
C ASP A 86 -20.75 -11.79 2.42
N ALA A 87 -20.71 -13.02 2.92
CA ALA A 87 -19.51 -13.87 2.86
C ALA A 87 -19.87 -15.35 2.92
N VAL A 88 -19.03 -16.19 2.32
CA VAL A 88 -19.16 -17.66 2.45
C VAL A 88 -18.67 -18.11 3.84
N ILE A 89 -19.32 -19.13 4.40
CA ILE A 89 -18.94 -19.67 5.72
C ILE A 89 -17.47 -20.08 5.74
N SER A 90 -16.98 -20.74 4.70
CA SER A 90 -15.59 -21.18 4.62
C SER A 90 -14.56 -20.06 4.76
N SER A 91 -14.89 -18.82 4.35
CA SER A 91 -14.01 -17.66 4.56
C SER A 91 -14.03 -17.14 6.00
N ARG A 92 -15.10 -17.43 6.74
CA ARG A 92 -15.29 -17.02 8.12
C ARG A 92 -14.68 -18.01 9.13
N ILE A 93 -14.61 -19.29 8.78
CA ILE A 93 -14.07 -20.37 9.63
C ILE A 93 -12.61 -20.72 9.31
N ARG A 94 -12.03 -20.15 8.25
CA ARG A 94 -10.71 -20.51 7.75
C ARG A 94 -9.62 -20.23 8.79
N VAL A 95 -8.99 -21.28 9.31
CA VAL A 95 -7.75 -21.24 10.09
C VAL A 95 -6.58 -21.26 9.10
N ARG A 96 -5.70 -20.26 9.12
CA ARG A 96 -4.45 -20.32 8.35
C ARG A 96 -3.51 -21.32 9.05
N GLN A 97 -3.22 -22.44 8.40
CA GLN A 97 -2.16 -23.36 8.82
C GLN A 97 -0.81 -22.61 8.81
N GLY A 98 -0.05 -22.68 9.89
CA GLY A 98 1.36 -22.26 9.93
C GLY A 98 1.78 -21.29 11.03
N LYS A 99 0.88 -20.83 11.91
CA LYS A 99 1.25 -20.10 13.13
C LYS A 99 0.31 -20.47 14.27
N THR A 100 0.90 -20.75 15.42
CA THR A 100 0.30 -21.25 16.68
C THR A 100 -0.73 -20.31 17.34
N LYS A 101 -1.36 -19.42 16.62
CA LYS A 101 -2.49 -18.61 17.09
C LYS A 101 -3.64 -18.75 16.10
N LEU A 102 -4.82 -19.15 16.62
CA LEU A 102 -6.10 -19.00 15.94
C LEU A 102 -6.20 -17.57 15.39
N VAL A 103 -5.96 -17.40 14.11
CA VAL A 103 -6.17 -16.13 13.46
C VAL A 103 -7.69 -15.95 13.43
N LYS A 104 -8.19 -15.02 14.23
CA LYS A 104 -9.60 -14.60 14.18
C LYS A 104 -10.02 -14.50 12.71
N SER A 105 -11.17 -15.04 12.39
CA SER A 105 -11.77 -14.98 11.05
C SER A 105 -11.70 -13.56 10.49
N ALA A 106 -11.73 -13.46 9.17
CA ALA A 106 -11.89 -12.16 8.52
C ALA A 106 -13.14 -11.49 9.06
N GLY A 107 -12.98 -10.46 9.89
CA GLY A 107 -14.07 -9.65 10.39
C GLY A 107 -14.72 -8.80 9.29
N CYS A 108 -15.36 -7.71 9.67
CA CYS A 108 -15.97 -6.78 8.75
C CYS A 108 -14.98 -6.32 7.66
N PRO A 109 -15.31 -6.51 6.37
CA PRO A 109 -14.41 -6.14 5.27
C PRO A 109 -14.25 -4.63 5.10
N TYR A 110 -15.16 -3.84 5.65
CA TYR A 110 -15.10 -2.39 5.62
C TYR A 110 -14.21 -1.81 6.71
N CYS A 111 -14.20 -2.45 7.90
CA CYS A 111 -13.36 -2.06 9.05
C CYS A 111 -11.98 -2.71 9.04
N SER A 112 -11.70 -3.66 8.14
CA SER A 112 -10.38 -4.27 8.06
C SER A 112 -9.31 -3.24 7.67
N ASN A 113 -8.09 -3.42 8.18
CA ASN A 113 -6.97 -2.55 7.82
C ASN A 113 -5.89 -3.37 7.08
N PRO A 114 -5.68 -3.14 5.78
CA PRO A 114 -6.42 -2.24 4.89
C PRO A 114 -7.87 -2.72 4.62
N PRO A 115 -8.81 -1.81 4.29
CA PRO A 115 -10.18 -2.18 3.92
C PRO A 115 -10.20 -3.09 2.69
N LYS A 116 -11.00 -4.16 2.76
CA LYS A 116 -11.13 -5.14 1.66
C LYS A 116 -12.28 -4.84 0.71
N ARG A 117 -13.27 -4.10 1.19
CA ARG A 117 -14.41 -3.61 0.42
C ARG A 117 -14.61 -2.14 0.68
N ILE A 118 -15.07 -1.44 -0.34
CA ILE A 118 -15.43 -0.03 -0.24
C ILE A 118 -16.81 0.13 0.36
N LEU A 119 -16.96 1.12 1.22
CA LEU A 119 -18.21 1.63 1.72
C LEU A 119 -18.16 3.15 1.61
N VAL A 120 -18.90 3.68 0.63
CA VAL A 120 -18.95 5.12 0.36
C VAL A 120 -19.47 5.85 1.58
N GLY A 121 -18.85 6.97 1.94
CA GLY A 121 -19.14 7.72 3.16
C GLY A 121 -18.41 7.22 4.42
N TYR A 122 -17.62 6.13 4.31
CA TYR A 122 -16.94 5.54 5.46
C TYR A 122 -15.43 5.31 5.24
N ASN A 123 -15.06 4.46 4.27
CA ASN A 123 -13.67 4.07 4.04
C ASN A 123 -13.17 4.37 2.62
N ASP A 124 -13.96 5.07 1.83
CA ASP A 124 -13.52 5.63 0.56
C ASP A 124 -12.50 6.76 0.78
N LEU A 125 -11.73 7.09 -0.26
CA LEU A 125 -10.68 8.10 -0.16
C LEU A 125 -11.24 9.48 0.17
N ALA A 126 -12.40 9.86 -0.40
CA ALA A 126 -12.96 11.18 -0.17
C ALA A 126 -13.36 11.38 1.30
N SER A 127 -14.10 10.41 1.86
CA SER A 127 -14.50 10.42 3.27
C SER A 127 -13.29 10.36 4.20
N TRP A 128 -12.29 9.53 3.86
CA TRP A 128 -11.05 9.44 4.64
C TRP A 128 -10.29 10.78 4.65
N CYS A 129 -10.23 11.48 3.51
CA CYS A 129 -9.59 12.80 3.43
C CYS A 129 -10.27 13.82 4.34
N GLN A 130 -11.59 13.87 4.38
CA GLN A 130 -12.36 14.75 5.25
C GLN A 130 -12.08 14.47 6.73
N ILE A 131 -12.19 13.20 7.15
CA ILE A 131 -11.96 12.78 8.53
C ILE A 131 -10.52 13.08 8.99
N ASN A 132 -9.54 12.94 8.09
CA ASN A 132 -8.11 13.09 8.43
C ASN A 132 -7.54 14.47 8.05
N GLN A 133 -8.37 15.43 7.67
CA GLN A 133 -7.96 16.79 7.27
C GLN A 133 -6.91 16.76 6.12
N ARG A 134 -7.19 15.95 5.11
CA ARG A 134 -6.32 15.72 3.96
C ARG A 134 -7.01 16.03 2.63
N GLU A 135 -7.90 17.02 2.64
CA GLU A 135 -8.67 17.47 1.45
C GLU A 135 -7.75 17.92 0.31
N ASN A 136 -6.52 18.32 0.63
CA ASN A 136 -5.50 18.61 -0.36
C ASN A 136 -5.23 17.44 -1.33
N LEU A 137 -5.47 16.20 -0.92
CA LEU A 137 -5.35 15.05 -1.81
C LEU A 137 -6.47 15.01 -2.86
N LEU A 138 -7.65 15.53 -2.53
CA LEU A 138 -8.78 15.60 -3.46
C LEU A 138 -8.55 16.70 -4.52
N THR A 139 -7.91 17.82 -4.14
CA THR A 139 -7.54 18.86 -5.10
C THR A 139 -6.39 18.43 -6.02
N GLU A 140 -5.56 17.48 -5.58
CA GLU A 140 -4.49 16.90 -6.38
C GLU A 140 -4.93 15.67 -7.20
N TRP A 141 -6.16 15.20 -7.03
CA TRP A 141 -6.71 14.11 -7.85
C TRP A 141 -6.93 14.57 -9.27
N ASP A 142 -6.32 13.90 -10.24
CA ASP A 142 -6.48 14.25 -11.66
C ASP A 142 -7.80 13.65 -12.17
N TYR A 143 -8.87 14.45 -12.13
CA TYR A 143 -10.22 14.05 -12.56
C TYR A 143 -10.34 13.86 -14.08
N GLU A 144 -9.41 14.37 -14.87
CA GLU A 144 -9.41 14.21 -16.32
C GLU A 144 -8.80 12.86 -16.74
N LYS A 145 -7.74 12.42 -16.02
CA LYS A 145 -7.00 11.19 -16.35
C LYS A 145 -7.47 9.96 -15.58
N ASN A 146 -8.17 10.14 -14.49
CA ASN A 146 -8.71 9.03 -13.72
C ASN A 146 -10.15 8.75 -14.14
N GLU A 147 -10.41 7.54 -14.64
CA GLU A 147 -11.77 7.06 -14.97
C GLU A 147 -12.62 6.75 -13.72
N ILE A 148 -12.02 6.81 -12.54
CA ILE A 148 -12.65 6.52 -11.24
C ILE A 148 -12.58 7.72 -10.32
N LEU A 149 -13.56 7.83 -9.43
CA LEU A 149 -13.64 8.91 -8.45
C LEU A 149 -12.97 8.53 -7.12
N PRO A 150 -12.58 9.51 -6.28
CA PRO A 150 -12.08 9.25 -4.92
C PRO A 150 -13.06 8.47 -4.04
N THR A 151 -14.36 8.53 -4.32
CA THR A 151 -15.41 7.76 -3.64
C THR A 151 -15.45 6.28 -4.06
N GLU A 152 -14.77 5.93 -5.16
CA GLU A 152 -14.76 4.57 -5.72
C GLU A 152 -13.47 3.80 -5.41
N VAL A 153 -12.62 4.35 -4.55
CA VAL A 153 -11.41 3.70 -4.06
C VAL A 153 -11.30 3.83 -2.56
N THR A 154 -10.81 2.80 -1.88
CA THR A 154 -10.50 2.90 -0.45
C THR A 154 -9.23 3.73 -0.24
N PHE A 155 -9.12 4.42 0.89
CA PHE A 155 -7.93 5.21 1.23
C PHE A 155 -6.63 4.40 1.23
N ALA A 156 -6.68 3.09 1.46
CA ALA A 156 -5.51 2.21 1.47
C ALA A 156 -5.36 1.39 0.18
N SER A 157 -5.98 1.84 -0.92
CA SER A 157 -5.96 1.12 -2.20
C SER A 157 -4.57 1.07 -2.81
N GLY A 158 -4.18 -0.11 -3.30
CA GLY A 158 -3.00 -0.30 -4.14
C GLY A 158 -3.19 0.10 -5.61
N LYS A 159 -4.35 0.64 -6.00
CA LYS A 159 -4.57 1.12 -7.36
C LYS A 159 -3.66 2.29 -7.68
N TYR A 160 -3.05 2.27 -8.86
CA TYR A 160 -2.32 3.40 -9.42
C TYR A 160 -3.28 4.38 -10.05
N VAL A 161 -3.22 5.64 -9.60
CA VAL A 161 -4.02 6.75 -10.10
C VAL A 161 -3.14 7.94 -10.44
N TRP A 162 -3.66 8.84 -11.25
CA TRP A 162 -3.01 10.08 -11.62
C TRP A 162 -3.27 11.17 -10.59
N TRP A 163 -2.23 11.94 -10.32
CA TRP A 163 -2.24 13.08 -9.41
C TRP A 163 -1.68 14.29 -10.13
N LYS A 164 -2.19 15.47 -9.82
CA LYS A 164 -1.78 16.75 -10.39
C LYS A 164 -1.61 17.77 -9.26
N CYS A 165 -0.39 18.28 -9.05
CA CYS A 165 -0.15 19.29 -8.02
C CYS A 165 -0.50 20.71 -8.50
N SER A 166 -0.51 21.69 -7.57
CA SER A 166 -0.79 23.09 -7.87
C SER A 166 0.15 23.76 -8.89
N LYS A 167 1.32 23.13 -9.15
CA LYS A 167 2.26 23.54 -10.21
C LYS A 167 2.05 22.79 -11.54
N ASN A 168 0.89 22.16 -11.71
CA ASN A 168 0.54 21.35 -12.89
C ASN A 168 1.50 20.17 -13.18
N HIS A 169 2.30 19.73 -12.21
CA HIS A 169 3.03 18.49 -12.39
C HIS A 169 2.11 17.30 -12.22
N GLU A 170 2.17 16.40 -13.16
CA GLU A 170 1.37 15.16 -13.17
C GLU A 170 2.26 13.96 -12.88
N TRP A 171 1.77 13.02 -12.08
CA TRP A 171 2.47 11.77 -11.80
C TRP A 171 1.48 10.68 -11.44
N ARG A 172 1.92 9.44 -11.54
CA ARG A 172 1.11 8.27 -11.24
C ARG A 172 1.69 7.53 -10.04
N THR A 173 0.87 7.35 -9.01
CA THR A 173 1.25 6.56 -7.82
C THR A 173 0.03 5.91 -7.18
N GLN A 174 0.28 4.91 -6.32
CA GLN A 174 -0.80 4.24 -5.59
C GLN A 174 -1.46 5.18 -4.58
N VAL A 175 -2.78 5.05 -4.38
CA VAL A 175 -3.53 5.78 -3.35
C VAL A 175 -2.91 5.56 -1.98
N HIS A 176 -2.59 4.30 -1.62
CA HIS A 176 -1.93 3.93 -0.37
C HIS A 176 -0.66 4.75 -0.09
N ASN A 177 0.17 5.02 -1.10
CA ASN A 177 1.40 5.78 -0.92
C ASN A 177 1.16 7.25 -0.54
N ARG A 178 0.00 7.78 -0.89
CA ARG A 178 -0.40 9.16 -0.58
C ARG A 178 -1.09 9.29 0.79
N THR A 179 -1.66 8.23 1.29
CA THR A 179 -2.48 8.18 2.51
C THR A 179 -1.73 7.59 3.70
N VAL A 180 -1.74 6.27 3.84
CA VAL A 180 -1.21 5.54 5.01
C VAL A 180 0.21 5.03 4.85
N GLY A 181 0.71 4.93 3.60
CA GLY A 181 2.05 4.48 3.31
C GLY A 181 3.12 5.54 3.56
N LYS A 182 4.02 5.74 2.61
CA LYS A 182 5.14 6.70 2.72
C LYS A 182 4.71 8.18 2.74
N LYS A 183 3.42 8.47 2.57
CA LYS A 183 2.85 9.83 2.48
C LYS A 183 3.60 10.69 1.44
N THR A 184 3.92 10.09 0.29
CA THR A 184 4.68 10.75 -0.77
C THR A 184 3.87 11.89 -1.37
N ASN A 185 4.53 13.01 -1.67
CA ASN A 185 3.95 14.15 -2.39
C ASN A 185 4.39 14.13 -3.87
N CYS A 186 4.15 15.22 -4.60
CA CYS A 186 4.62 15.36 -5.97
C CYS A 186 6.14 15.11 -6.05
N PRO A 187 6.62 14.15 -6.86
CA PRO A 187 8.05 13.85 -6.93
C PRO A 187 8.90 15.03 -7.42
N ARG A 188 8.30 15.95 -8.20
CA ARG A 188 9.01 17.15 -8.69
C ARG A 188 9.03 18.30 -7.69
N THR A 189 8.21 18.26 -6.64
CA THR A 189 8.21 19.28 -5.56
C THR A 189 8.79 18.75 -4.25
N GLN A 190 9.13 17.48 -4.16
CA GLN A 190 9.83 16.87 -3.03
C GLN A 190 11.36 17.01 -3.16
N THR A 191 11.80 18.22 -3.47
CA THR A 191 13.21 18.57 -3.40
C THR A 191 13.50 19.15 -2.03
N SER A 192 14.69 18.93 -1.51
CA SER A 192 15.14 19.57 -0.26
C SER A 192 15.16 21.09 -0.44
N PHE A 193 15.04 21.85 0.65
CA PHE A 193 15.13 23.32 0.56
C PHE A 193 16.44 23.77 -0.12
N PRO A 194 17.61 23.18 0.17
CA PRO A 194 18.85 23.53 -0.54
C PRO A 194 18.81 23.26 -2.04
N GLU A 195 18.29 22.11 -2.47
CA GLU A 195 18.10 21.83 -3.91
C GLU A 195 17.22 22.88 -4.59
N GLN A 196 16.14 23.29 -3.91
CA GLN A 196 15.25 24.34 -4.42
C GLN A 196 15.94 25.70 -4.50
N ALA A 197 16.74 26.05 -3.50
CA ALA A 197 17.51 27.28 -3.49
C ALA A 197 18.51 27.32 -4.65
N VAL A 198 19.29 26.26 -4.83
CA VAL A 198 20.23 26.13 -5.96
C VAL A 198 19.50 26.23 -7.29
N ALA A 199 18.39 25.50 -7.46
CA ALA A 199 17.59 25.54 -8.68
C ALA A 199 16.98 26.94 -8.94
N PHE A 200 16.60 27.66 -7.89
CA PHE A 200 16.05 29.02 -8.00
C PHE A 200 17.07 30.00 -8.57
N TYR A 201 18.31 29.97 -8.04
CA TYR A 201 19.38 30.86 -8.53
C TYR A 201 19.83 30.47 -9.93
N LEU A 202 20.01 29.21 -10.23
CA LEU A 202 20.44 28.74 -11.55
C LEU A 202 19.44 29.07 -12.65
N ARG A 203 18.13 29.06 -12.36
CA ARG A 203 17.07 29.42 -13.34
C ARG A 203 17.10 30.87 -13.81
N LYS A 204 17.78 31.74 -13.08
CA LYS A 204 17.90 33.14 -13.51
C LYS A 204 18.84 33.28 -14.72
N GLU A 205 19.79 32.35 -14.84
CA GLU A 205 20.87 32.43 -15.82
C GLU A 205 20.83 31.29 -16.85
N TYR A 206 20.24 30.15 -16.49
CA TYR A 206 20.32 28.92 -17.28
C TYR A 206 19.00 28.20 -17.39
N ASP A 207 18.79 27.51 -18.51
CA ASP A 207 17.71 26.52 -18.66
C ASP A 207 18.10 25.26 -17.90
N ILE A 208 17.36 24.96 -16.83
CA ILE A 208 17.63 23.81 -15.98
C ILE A 208 16.49 22.80 -15.99
N LEU A 209 16.85 21.52 -15.90
CA LEU A 209 15.95 20.39 -15.72
C LEU A 209 16.14 19.82 -14.32
N GLN A 210 15.10 19.83 -13.47
CA GLN A 210 15.15 19.26 -12.14
C GLN A 210 14.73 17.79 -12.17
N ARG A 211 15.41 16.95 -11.35
CA ARG A 211 15.17 15.52 -11.23
C ARG A 211 15.14 14.83 -12.59
N TYR A 212 16.09 15.19 -13.40
CA TYR A 212 16.23 14.68 -14.77
C TYR A 212 16.92 13.32 -14.79
N ARG A 213 16.54 12.45 -15.75
CA ARG A 213 17.15 11.14 -15.89
C ARG A 213 18.04 11.07 -17.12
N ILE A 214 19.33 10.82 -16.88
CA ILE A 214 20.35 10.59 -17.91
C ILE A 214 20.70 9.11 -17.89
N LYS A 215 20.38 8.37 -18.95
CA LYS A 215 20.62 6.91 -19.04
C LYS A 215 20.20 6.14 -17.79
N GLY A 216 19.02 6.47 -17.27
CA GLY A 216 18.45 5.82 -16.08
C GLY A 216 18.96 6.32 -14.73
N GLN A 217 19.99 7.20 -14.69
CA GLN A 217 20.47 7.86 -13.48
C GLN A 217 19.71 9.17 -13.27
N GLU A 218 19.04 9.33 -12.16
CA GLU A 218 18.36 10.58 -11.79
C GLU A 218 19.37 11.54 -11.18
N VAL A 219 19.39 12.80 -11.64
CA VAL A 219 20.20 13.90 -11.10
C VAL A 219 19.28 14.99 -10.57
N ASP A 220 19.69 15.71 -9.51
CA ASP A 220 18.84 16.70 -8.87
C ASP A 220 18.59 17.90 -9.80
N ILE A 221 19.63 18.39 -10.45
CA ILE A 221 19.56 19.47 -11.43
C ILE A 221 20.46 19.10 -12.61
N PHE A 222 19.98 19.34 -13.84
CA PHE A 222 20.74 19.20 -15.08
C PHE A 222 20.67 20.48 -15.91
N ILE A 223 21.82 20.94 -16.39
CA ILE A 223 21.98 22.09 -17.26
C ILE A 223 22.41 21.58 -18.63
N PRO A 224 21.46 21.39 -19.58
CA PRO A 224 21.73 20.72 -20.85
C PRO A 224 22.81 21.40 -21.70
N GLN A 225 22.79 22.74 -21.75
CA GLN A 225 23.69 23.52 -22.60
C GLN A 225 25.19 23.33 -22.25
N PHE A 226 25.50 22.92 -21.04
CA PHE A 226 26.87 22.66 -20.58
C PHE A 226 27.16 21.20 -20.29
N SER A 227 26.15 20.31 -20.40
CA SER A 227 26.22 18.92 -19.96
C SER A 227 26.66 18.81 -18.49
N ILE A 228 26.15 19.70 -17.63
CA ILE A 228 26.45 19.73 -16.21
C ILE A 228 25.27 19.15 -15.43
N ALA A 229 25.55 18.19 -14.54
CA ALA A 229 24.63 17.71 -13.52
C ALA A 229 25.06 18.20 -12.15
N ILE A 230 24.11 18.58 -11.29
CA ILE A 230 24.37 19.01 -9.92
C ILE A 230 23.58 18.10 -8.99
N GLU A 231 24.23 17.59 -7.95
CA GLU A 231 23.70 16.76 -6.89
C GLU A 231 23.87 17.44 -5.55
N TYR A 232 22.85 17.39 -4.69
CA TYR A 232 22.91 17.87 -3.33
C TYR A 232 22.98 16.71 -2.34
N ASP A 233 24.08 16.63 -1.61
CA ASP A 233 24.38 15.59 -0.64
C ASP A 233 24.26 16.14 0.80
N GLY A 234 23.07 16.01 1.44
CA GLY A 234 22.85 16.43 2.83
C GLY A 234 23.53 15.51 3.85
N LEU A 235 23.94 16.06 5.00
CA LEU A 235 24.69 15.41 6.08
C LEU A 235 24.15 14.05 6.54
N LEU A 236 22.82 13.88 6.60
CA LEU A 236 22.21 12.70 7.21
C LEU A 236 22.14 11.47 6.29
N TRP A 237 22.36 11.61 4.99
CA TRP A 237 22.01 10.57 4.01
C TRP A 237 23.21 9.82 3.43
N HIS A 238 24.45 10.30 3.64
CA HIS A 238 25.65 9.80 2.95
C HIS A 238 26.66 9.04 3.83
N SER A 239 26.25 8.59 5.03
CA SER A 239 27.16 7.95 6.00
C SER A 239 27.38 6.44 5.79
N SER A 240 26.59 5.74 4.97
CA SER A 240 26.73 4.29 4.81
C SER A 240 27.68 3.92 3.66
N LYS A 241 28.56 2.92 3.88
CA LYS A 241 29.47 2.35 2.85
C LYS A 241 28.72 1.91 1.58
N LYS A 242 27.49 1.42 1.72
CA LYS A 242 26.63 1.01 0.59
C LYS A 242 26.24 2.21 -0.29
N LYS A 243 25.88 3.32 0.35
CA LYS A 243 25.46 4.54 -0.37
C LYS A 243 26.63 5.16 -1.11
N ILE A 244 27.80 5.27 -0.46
CA ILE A 244 29.05 5.77 -1.08
C ILE A 244 29.37 4.97 -2.36
N LYS A 245 29.26 3.63 -2.31
CA LYS A 245 29.51 2.79 -3.49
C LYS A 245 28.50 3.07 -4.62
N GLN A 246 27.23 3.27 -4.28
CA GLN A 246 26.20 3.60 -5.27
C GLN A 246 26.44 4.97 -5.91
N ASP A 247 26.83 5.96 -5.11
CA ASP A 247 27.13 7.31 -5.58
C ASP A 247 28.34 7.34 -6.51
N LEU A 248 29.41 6.60 -6.18
CA LEU A 248 30.56 6.41 -7.06
C LEU A 248 30.21 5.72 -8.39
N GLU A 249 29.34 4.70 -8.33
CA GLU A 249 28.88 4.03 -9.55
C GLU A 249 28.03 4.96 -10.43
N LYS A 250 27.16 5.75 -9.83
CA LYS A 250 26.37 6.79 -10.50
C LYS A 250 27.31 7.82 -11.17
N THR A 251 28.29 8.34 -10.45
CA THR A 251 29.30 9.27 -10.96
C THR A 251 29.99 8.70 -12.19
N ARG A 252 30.53 7.48 -12.11
CA ARG A 252 31.21 6.83 -13.24
C ARG A 252 30.33 6.70 -14.47
N LYS A 253 29.04 6.36 -14.29
CA LYS A 253 28.08 6.25 -15.40
C LYS A 253 27.83 7.60 -16.06
N LEU A 254 27.64 8.66 -15.28
CA LEU A 254 27.40 10.01 -15.78
C LEU A 254 28.63 10.55 -16.54
N VAL A 255 29.83 10.41 -15.96
CA VAL A 255 31.10 10.85 -16.58
C VAL A 255 31.32 10.11 -17.91
N LYS A 256 31.03 8.82 -17.98
CA LYS A 256 31.15 8.04 -19.23
C LYS A 256 30.23 8.58 -20.35
N GLU A 257 29.10 9.18 -19.99
CA GLU A 257 28.18 9.84 -20.93
C GLU A 257 28.58 11.31 -21.23
N GLY A 258 29.74 11.76 -20.79
CA GLY A 258 30.25 13.10 -21.01
C GLY A 258 29.62 14.17 -20.10
N ILE A 259 28.97 13.77 -19.02
CA ILE A 259 28.34 14.70 -18.07
C ILE A 259 29.35 15.11 -17.01
N LYS A 260 29.51 16.41 -16.83
CA LYS A 260 30.27 16.98 -15.71
C LYS A 260 29.36 16.97 -14.45
N LEU A 261 29.81 16.33 -13.38
CA LEU A 261 29.04 16.23 -12.14
C LEU A 261 29.60 17.18 -11.08
N ILE A 262 28.73 18.02 -10.53
CA ILE A 262 29.04 18.89 -9.39
C ILE A 262 28.26 18.34 -8.18
N ARG A 263 28.98 18.07 -7.08
CA ARG A 263 28.35 17.65 -5.81
C ARG A 263 28.44 18.76 -4.79
N LEU A 264 27.29 19.16 -4.27
CA LEU A 264 27.15 20.09 -3.17
C LEU A 264 26.99 19.28 -1.88
N LYS A 265 28.07 19.15 -1.11
CA LYS A 265 28.08 18.37 0.14
C LYS A 265 27.91 19.29 1.35
N GLU A 266 26.91 18.97 2.17
CA GLU A 266 26.77 19.60 3.48
C GLU A 266 27.74 18.95 4.46
N THR A 267 28.61 19.75 5.11
CA THR A 267 29.60 19.30 6.10
C THR A 267 29.35 19.97 7.44
N LYS A 268 29.99 19.45 8.51
CA LYS A 268 29.94 20.06 9.84
C LYS A 268 30.98 21.20 10.00
N ASP A 269 31.98 21.22 9.14
CA ASP A 269 33.11 22.11 9.17
C ASP A 269 33.14 23.05 7.95
N ASN A 270 34.01 24.05 7.95
CA ASN A 270 34.06 25.10 6.94
C ASN A 270 34.19 24.59 5.49
N MET A 271 33.73 25.42 4.55
CA MET A 271 33.72 25.12 3.12
C MET A 271 35.09 24.68 2.60
N SER A 272 35.13 23.57 1.89
CA SER A 272 36.28 23.18 1.06
C SER A 272 35.82 22.90 -0.38
N ILE A 273 36.62 23.30 -1.35
CA ILE A 273 36.44 22.96 -2.77
C ILE A 273 37.45 21.88 -3.10
N ASN A 274 36.98 20.68 -3.37
CA ASN A 274 37.84 19.58 -3.76
C ASN A 274 37.71 19.32 -5.27
N ASN A 275 38.72 19.68 -6.05
CA ASN A 275 38.76 19.49 -7.50
C ASN A 275 39.27 18.08 -7.82
N GLY A 276 38.40 17.08 -7.75
CA GLY A 276 38.69 15.78 -8.32
C GLY A 276 38.65 15.85 -9.86
N LYS A 277 39.42 15.02 -10.56
CA LYS A 277 39.50 15.01 -12.04
C LYS A 277 38.14 14.67 -12.70
N GLU A 278 37.21 14.09 -11.99
CA GLU A 278 35.92 13.55 -12.54
C GLU A 278 34.66 14.20 -11.95
N GLU A 279 34.77 14.87 -10.78
CA GLU A 279 33.67 15.60 -10.14
C GLU A 279 34.20 16.82 -9.38
N TYR A 280 33.39 17.86 -9.31
CA TYR A 280 33.64 19.02 -8.46
C TYR A 280 32.82 18.86 -7.18
N VAL A 281 33.48 18.88 -6.02
CA VAL A 281 32.83 18.81 -4.72
C VAL A 281 32.95 20.17 -4.04
N ILE A 282 31.78 20.78 -3.78
CA ILE A 282 31.67 22.01 -3.00
C ILE A 282 31.06 21.62 -1.65
N GLU A 283 31.84 21.75 -0.59
CA GLU A 283 31.39 21.46 0.77
C GLU A 283 30.96 22.76 1.45
N PHE A 284 29.85 22.76 2.19
CA PHE A 284 29.35 23.92 2.92
C PHE A 284 28.71 23.49 4.23
N VAL A 285 28.61 24.43 5.17
CA VAL A 285 28.00 24.22 6.49
C VAL A 285 26.66 24.91 6.56
N ALA A 286 25.63 24.16 6.98
CA ALA A 286 24.34 24.73 7.34
C ALA A 286 24.33 25.08 8.84
N LEU A 287 24.41 26.35 9.18
CA LEU A 287 24.33 26.82 10.56
C LEU A 287 22.87 26.98 11.01
N ASN A 288 22.42 26.16 11.97
CA ASN A 288 21.09 26.25 12.60
C ASN A 288 19.92 26.32 11.62
N GLY A 289 19.99 25.59 10.50
CA GLY A 289 18.96 25.60 9.48
C GLY A 289 18.87 26.90 8.67
N LYS A 290 19.80 27.82 8.84
CA LYS A 290 19.96 29.01 8.00
C LYS A 290 21.16 28.81 7.06
N TYR A 291 20.90 28.84 5.78
CA TYR A 291 21.96 28.78 4.76
C TYR A 291 22.58 30.14 4.61
N ILE A 292 23.91 30.20 4.66
CA ILE A 292 24.65 31.41 4.34
C ILE A 292 24.84 31.40 2.82
N THR A 293 24.15 32.30 2.13
CA THR A 293 24.43 32.58 0.73
C THR A 293 25.72 33.41 0.69
N THR A 294 26.85 32.80 0.38
CA THR A 294 27.99 33.54 -0.10
C THR A 294 27.77 33.86 -1.56
N GLU A 295 27.91 35.12 -1.96
CA GLU A 295 27.96 35.50 -3.36
C GLU A 295 29.19 34.81 -3.96
N PHE A 296 28.94 33.93 -4.94
CA PHE A 296 30.00 33.33 -5.73
C PHE A 296 30.29 34.29 -6.89
N GLU A 297 31.43 34.97 -6.86
CA GLU A 297 32.03 35.53 -8.06
C GLU A 297 32.68 34.39 -8.84
N TRP A 298 32.31 34.23 -10.12
CA TRP A 298 32.81 33.21 -11.06
C TRP A 298 34.04 33.72 -11.78
#